data_f8d204695c9e5344de8b6a890e9b77d4
#
_entry.id   f8d204695c9e5344de8b6a890e9b77d4
#
_cell.length_a   1.000
_cell.length_b   1.000
_cell.length_c   1.000
_cell.angle_alpha   90.00
_cell.angle_beta   90.00
_cell.angle_gamma   90.00
#
_symmetry.space_group_name_H-M   'P 1'
#
loop_
_entity.id
_entity.type
_entity.pdbx_description
1 polymer ?
#
loop_
_entity_poly.entity_id
_entity_poly.type
_entity_poly.pdbx_seq_one_letter_code
_entity_poly.pdbx_strand_id
1 'polypeptide(L)'
;MKERIKKVLSIIIVLLLMFSLSGCSLVDDLVQGSENSKNETTNVCDYQGGSVVTYVSTDSKVYSSTAEVVKAVADTVVEITTETVTTSWGRQYIASGAGSGVIVGVSGNTYYIITNNHVISGASDITVRTRSGEEYKGNLLATDDSADIAIVIITSTNELSIATMGNSDELQIGEDLIAIGNPLGSLGGTVTKGILSATGRSIQVENYVMTLLQTDTAINPGNSGGGLFNMRGELIGVVNAKTSDEEIEGICFAIPINNAKKVFNDLLEYGYILGRATFNLEISVATLSSGMGSSGKTVVYITNVNDNSADNFMQYDMIYKINGMEITSILDYNTALSMIKAGDEVEVEVYRGSVSQSFWSSGISFDKESTTFKTTAKQYGE
;
A
#
# COMPACT_ATOMS: atom_id res chain seq x y z
N MET A 1 4.60 55.63 -40.36
CA MET A 1 4.01 55.15 -39.07
C MET A 1 4.17 53.65 -38.81
N LYS A 2 3.95 52.78 -39.80
CA LYS A 2 4.07 51.31 -39.67
C LYS A 2 5.48 50.80 -39.38
N GLU A 3 6.54 51.42 -39.88
CA GLU A 3 7.93 51.04 -39.64
C GLU A 3 8.45 51.37 -38.23
N ARG A 4 7.97 52.45 -37.64
CA ARG A 4 8.32 52.80 -36.23
C ARG A 4 7.67 51.85 -35.25
N ILE A 5 6.46 51.36 -35.49
CA ILE A 5 5.75 50.42 -34.64
C ILE A 5 6.46 49.04 -34.68
N LYS A 6 6.96 48.61 -35.83
CA LYS A 6 7.70 47.35 -35.95
C LYS A 6 9.02 47.39 -35.18
N LYS A 7 9.76 48.53 -35.20
CA LYS A 7 10.99 48.69 -34.43
C LYS A 7 10.77 48.73 -32.92
N VAL A 8 9.69 49.37 -32.46
CA VAL A 8 9.32 49.38 -31.02
C VAL A 8 8.88 48.00 -30.57
N LEU A 9 8.11 47.25 -31.37
CA LEU A 9 7.66 45.89 -31.04
C LEU A 9 8.83 44.90 -30.99
N SER A 10 9.84 45.05 -31.90
CA SER A 10 11.05 44.23 -31.90
C SER A 10 11.95 44.49 -30.68
N ILE A 11 12.03 45.74 -30.21
CA ILE A 11 12.80 46.09 -28.99
C ILE A 11 12.10 45.55 -27.72
N ILE A 12 10.77 45.57 -27.67
CA ILE A 12 10.01 45.03 -26.55
C ILE A 12 10.16 43.47 -26.47
N ILE A 13 10.17 42.79 -27.62
CA ILE A 13 10.38 41.32 -27.64
C ILE A 13 11.81 40.95 -27.23
N VAL A 14 12.83 41.72 -27.62
CA VAL A 14 14.22 41.51 -27.20
C VAL A 14 14.41 41.82 -25.71
N LEU A 15 13.74 42.81 -25.16
CA LEU A 15 13.72 43.12 -23.71
C LEU A 15 13.02 42.05 -22.87
N LEU A 16 11.93 41.44 -23.38
CA LEU A 16 11.22 40.35 -22.74
C LEU A 16 12.04 39.05 -22.76
N LEU A 17 12.82 38.81 -23.82
CA LEU A 17 13.74 37.67 -23.89
C LEU A 17 15.00 37.82 -23.02
N MET A 18 15.42 39.06 -22.72
CA MET A 18 16.55 39.29 -21.80
C MET A 18 16.12 39.18 -20.33
N PHE A 19 14.86 39.40 -20.00
CA PHE A 19 14.35 39.22 -18.63
C PHE A 19 14.08 37.76 -18.27
N SER A 20 13.92 36.86 -19.27
CA SER A 20 13.75 35.41 -19.04
C SER A 20 15.07 34.66 -18.83
N LEU A 21 16.22 35.29 -19.10
CA LEU A 21 17.56 34.70 -18.92
C LEU A 21 18.30 35.18 -17.65
N SER A 22 17.72 36.14 -16.90
CA SER A 22 18.36 36.68 -15.68
C SER A 22 17.72 36.13 -14.39
N GLY A 23 16.77 35.21 -14.48
CA GLY A 23 16.08 34.62 -13.34
C GLY A 23 16.77 33.43 -12.67
N CYS A 24 17.88 32.93 -13.25
CA CYS A 24 18.57 31.73 -12.75
C CYS A 24 19.87 32.00 -11.96
N SER A 25 20.27 33.25 -11.73
CA SER A 25 21.54 33.54 -11.04
C SER A 25 21.42 34.20 -9.67
N LEU A 26 20.20 34.36 -9.14
CA LEU A 26 19.99 34.97 -7.81
C LEU A 26 19.69 33.96 -6.69
N VAL A 27 19.72 32.67 -7.00
CA VAL A 27 19.55 31.59 -6.00
C VAL A 27 20.89 30.99 -5.58
N ASP A 28 21.94 31.11 -6.41
CA ASP A 28 23.27 30.54 -6.11
C ASP A 28 24.09 31.35 -5.09
N ASP A 29 23.78 32.64 -4.85
CA ASP A 29 24.55 33.48 -3.91
C ASP A 29 24.08 33.46 -2.47
N LEU A 30 23.00 32.69 -2.13
CA LEU A 30 22.53 32.53 -0.76
C LEU A 30 22.98 31.21 -0.09
N VAL A 31 23.73 30.36 -0.80
CA VAL A 31 24.19 29.05 -0.30
C VAL A 31 25.70 29.01 0.02
N GLN A 32 26.46 30.09 -0.21
CA GLN A 32 27.88 30.15 0.21
C GLN A 32 28.03 30.75 1.61
N GLY A 33 27.78 29.94 2.63
CA GLY A 33 28.02 30.33 4.03
C GLY A 33 27.78 29.21 5.02
N SER A 34 28.42 28.06 4.85
CA SER A 34 28.78 27.12 5.92
C SER A 34 29.45 25.88 5.31
N GLU A 35 30.76 25.83 5.30
CA GLU A 35 31.51 24.60 5.09
C GLU A 35 31.34 23.72 6.31
N ASN A 36 30.73 22.57 6.11
CA ASN A 36 30.61 21.32 6.85
C ASN A 36 29.15 20.89 7.05
N SER A 37 28.53 20.42 6.01
CA SER A 37 27.34 19.53 6.15
C SER A 37 27.18 18.71 4.89
N LYS A 38 27.04 17.42 5.09
CA LYS A 38 26.76 16.32 4.18
C LYS A 38 25.83 16.75 3.04
N ASN A 39 26.22 16.46 1.79
CA ASN A 39 25.34 16.59 0.62
C ASN A 39 24.18 15.58 0.72
N GLU A 40 23.12 15.98 1.35
CA GLU A 40 21.83 15.30 1.31
C GLU A 40 20.98 15.98 0.25
N THR A 41 20.76 15.30 -0.88
CA THR A 41 19.83 15.79 -1.90
C THR A 41 18.42 15.42 -1.44
N THR A 42 17.65 16.40 -0.97
CA THR A 42 16.24 16.21 -0.65
C THR A 42 15.41 16.36 -1.91
N ASN A 43 14.76 15.28 -2.35
CA ASN A 43 13.72 15.37 -3.35
C ASN A 43 12.42 15.82 -2.68
N VAL A 44 11.99 17.03 -2.96
CA VAL A 44 10.72 17.58 -2.49
C VAL A 44 9.66 17.25 -3.55
N CYS A 45 8.72 16.39 -3.24
CA CYS A 45 7.50 16.27 -4.04
C CYS A 45 6.52 17.37 -3.62
N ASP A 46 6.32 18.33 -4.52
CA ASP A 46 5.38 19.42 -4.29
C ASP A 46 3.94 18.92 -4.50
N TYR A 47 3.21 18.80 -3.40
CA TYR A 47 1.81 18.38 -3.39
C TYR A 47 0.90 19.60 -3.36
N GLN A 48 -0.02 19.73 -4.32
CA GLN A 48 -1.00 20.84 -4.38
C GLN A 48 -2.10 20.78 -3.32
N GLY A 49 -1.78 20.27 -2.13
CA GLY A 49 -2.69 20.12 -0.99
C GLY A 49 -2.14 20.66 0.34
N GLY A 50 -0.96 21.26 0.36
CA GLY A 50 -0.45 22.02 1.53
C GLY A 50 0.42 21.27 2.53
N SER A 51 0.74 19.99 2.32
CA SER A 51 1.72 19.27 3.17
C SER A 51 2.83 18.68 2.30
N VAL A 52 4.00 19.31 2.35
CA VAL A 52 5.21 18.79 1.70
C VAL A 52 5.77 17.66 2.57
N VAL A 53 5.73 16.43 2.09
CA VAL A 53 6.41 15.31 2.74
C VAL A 53 7.83 15.26 2.20
N THR A 54 8.80 15.44 3.07
CA THR A 54 10.22 15.36 2.71
C THR A 54 10.69 13.92 2.75
N TYR A 55 11.26 13.45 1.65
CA TYR A 55 11.92 12.15 1.54
C TYR A 55 13.43 12.37 1.48
N VAL A 56 14.19 11.42 2.04
CA VAL A 56 15.65 11.43 1.95
C VAL A 56 16.10 10.58 0.77
N SER A 57 16.93 11.15 -0.11
CA SER A 57 17.65 10.40 -1.14
C SER A 57 19.15 10.49 -0.84
N THR A 58 19.84 9.35 -0.82
CA THR A 58 21.28 9.33 -0.56
C THR A 58 22.07 9.20 -1.85
N ASP A 59 23.23 9.85 -1.89
CA ASP A 59 24.31 9.50 -2.82
C ASP A 59 24.75 8.06 -2.54
N SER A 60 24.94 7.31 -3.59
CA SER A 60 25.21 5.89 -3.77
C SER A 60 26.37 5.31 -2.93
N LYS A 61 26.32 5.45 -1.61
CA LYS A 61 27.28 4.80 -0.72
C LYS A 61 26.92 3.31 -0.58
N VAL A 62 27.78 2.44 -1.11
CA VAL A 62 27.70 1.01 -0.85
C VAL A 62 28.41 0.71 0.47
N TYR A 63 27.72 0.11 1.43
CA TYR A 63 28.30 -0.33 2.70
C TYR A 63 29.07 -1.64 2.52
N SER A 64 30.16 -1.79 3.26
CA SER A 64 31.04 -2.96 3.12
C SER A 64 30.57 -4.17 3.94
N SER A 65 29.64 -3.97 4.88
CA SER A 65 29.12 -5.01 5.75
C SER A 65 27.66 -4.80 6.15
N THR A 66 26.98 -5.91 6.48
CA THR A 66 25.63 -5.89 7.06
C THR A 66 25.57 -5.02 8.32
N ALA A 67 26.58 -5.06 9.18
CA ALA A 67 26.62 -4.28 10.40
C ALA A 67 26.61 -2.76 10.14
N GLU A 68 27.29 -2.31 9.08
CA GLU A 68 27.28 -0.91 8.67
C GLU A 68 25.93 -0.48 8.14
N VAL A 69 25.25 -1.31 7.32
CA VAL A 69 23.88 -1.05 6.86
C VAL A 69 22.94 -0.93 8.05
N VAL A 70 22.96 -1.92 8.94
CA VAL A 70 22.09 -1.93 10.13
C VAL A 70 22.29 -0.68 10.98
N LYS A 71 23.56 -0.29 11.21
CA LYS A 71 23.86 0.94 11.96
C LYS A 71 23.28 2.18 11.29
N ALA A 72 23.21 2.21 9.97
CA ALA A 72 22.70 3.36 9.22
C ALA A 72 21.17 3.44 9.20
N VAL A 73 20.47 2.27 9.16
CA VAL A 73 19.03 2.26 8.86
C VAL A 73 18.15 1.77 10.02
N ALA A 74 18.70 1.12 11.06
CA ALA A 74 17.87 0.48 12.10
C ALA A 74 16.99 1.47 12.87
N ASP A 75 17.40 2.72 13.01
CA ASP A 75 16.63 3.75 13.71
C ASP A 75 15.44 4.28 12.87
N THR A 76 15.36 3.89 11.59
CA THR A 76 14.19 4.16 10.74
C THR A 76 13.07 3.15 10.92
N VAL A 77 13.35 1.99 11.56
CA VAL A 77 12.39 0.91 11.76
C VAL A 77 11.81 1.00 13.17
N VAL A 78 10.49 0.94 13.25
CA VAL A 78 9.73 1.06 14.50
C VAL A 78 8.94 -0.20 14.78
N GLU A 79 8.64 -0.44 16.06
CA GLU A 79 7.63 -1.39 16.49
C GLU A 79 6.25 -0.75 16.38
N ILE A 80 5.27 -1.54 15.96
CA ILE A 80 3.86 -1.16 16.00
C ILE A 80 3.14 -2.20 16.85
N THR A 81 2.55 -1.76 17.95
CA THR A 81 1.64 -2.57 18.76
C THR A 81 0.22 -2.06 18.61
N THR A 82 -0.70 -3.00 18.55
CA THR A 82 -2.12 -2.71 18.35
C THR A 82 -2.96 -3.37 19.42
N GLU A 83 -4.04 -2.70 19.81
CA GLU A 83 -5.07 -3.27 20.66
C GLU A 83 -6.38 -3.34 19.87
N THR A 84 -7.03 -4.50 19.90
CA THR A 84 -8.34 -4.71 19.30
C THR A 84 -9.33 -5.06 20.41
N VAL A 85 -10.42 -4.31 20.51
CA VAL A 85 -11.48 -4.58 21.47
C VAL A 85 -12.58 -5.39 20.80
N THR A 86 -12.73 -6.64 21.23
CA THR A 86 -13.78 -7.53 20.76
C THR A 86 -14.81 -7.73 21.86
N THR A 87 -16.10 -7.58 21.56
CA THR A 87 -17.18 -7.85 22.49
C THR A 87 -17.81 -9.22 22.18
N SER A 88 -17.73 -10.15 23.10
CA SER A 88 -18.37 -11.45 23.00
C SER A 88 -19.19 -11.74 24.27
N TRP A 89 -20.46 -12.12 24.10
CA TRP A 89 -21.39 -12.40 25.23
C TRP A 89 -21.48 -11.26 26.25
N GLY A 90 -21.43 -9.99 25.78
CA GLY A 90 -21.47 -8.80 26.64
C GLY A 90 -20.20 -8.53 27.47
N ARG A 91 -19.12 -9.26 27.21
CA ARG A 91 -17.80 -9.02 27.81
C ARG A 91 -16.84 -8.49 26.74
N GLN A 92 -16.05 -7.50 27.11
CA GLN A 92 -14.97 -6.99 26.27
C GLN A 92 -13.70 -7.82 26.50
N TYR A 93 -13.07 -8.19 25.41
CA TYR A 93 -11.75 -8.82 25.36
C TYR A 93 -10.82 -7.91 24.59
N ILE A 94 -9.63 -7.70 25.12
CA ILE A 94 -8.56 -6.95 24.44
C ILE A 94 -7.60 -7.99 23.88
N ALA A 95 -7.41 -7.99 22.57
CA ALA A 95 -6.37 -8.73 21.88
C ALA A 95 -5.26 -7.75 21.48
N SER A 96 -4.02 -8.12 21.69
CA SER A 96 -2.85 -7.33 21.30
C SER A 96 -2.19 -7.96 20.09
N GLY A 97 -1.86 -7.13 19.09
CA GLY A 97 -1.06 -7.49 17.94
C GLY A 97 0.30 -6.77 17.97
N ALA A 98 1.28 -7.29 17.26
CA ALA A 98 2.57 -6.66 17.10
C ALA A 98 3.10 -6.84 15.67
N GLY A 99 3.72 -5.80 15.15
CA GLY A 99 4.40 -5.78 13.87
C GLY A 99 5.45 -4.68 13.84
N SER A 100 5.89 -4.34 12.67
CA SER A 100 6.90 -3.32 12.43
C SER A 100 6.39 -2.26 11.47
N GLY A 101 7.08 -1.12 11.41
CA GLY A 101 6.89 -0.08 10.41
C GLY A 101 8.21 0.57 10.04
N VAL A 102 8.20 1.34 8.96
CA VAL A 102 9.37 2.10 8.52
C VAL A 102 8.98 3.57 8.39
N ILE A 103 9.72 4.45 9.04
CA ILE A 103 9.55 5.91 8.91
C ILE A 103 10.09 6.30 7.55
N VAL A 104 9.23 6.82 6.67
CA VAL A 104 9.58 7.11 5.26
C VAL A 104 9.48 8.57 4.90
N GLY A 105 8.91 9.42 5.76
CA GLY A 105 8.80 10.83 5.46
C GLY A 105 8.42 11.67 6.67
N VAL A 106 8.55 12.98 6.54
CA VAL A 106 8.18 13.97 7.57
C VAL A 106 7.58 15.22 6.93
N SER A 107 6.62 15.80 7.62
CA SER A 107 6.08 17.14 7.32
C SER A 107 5.89 17.90 8.64
N GLY A 108 6.71 18.92 8.87
CA GLY A 108 6.79 19.59 10.17
C GLY A 108 7.16 18.60 11.27
N ASN A 109 6.30 18.42 12.25
CA ASN A 109 6.47 17.47 13.35
C ASN A 109 5.75 16.13 13.14
N THR A 110 5.11 15.93 11.98
CA THR A 110 4.36 14.71 11.65
C THR A 110 5.24 13.79 10.84
N TYR A 111 5.50 12.59 11.37
CA TYR A 111 6.26 11.53 10.70
C TYR A 111 5.30 10.51 10.11
N TYR A 112 5.62 10.05 8.91
CA TYR A 112 4.84 9.08 8.13
C TYR A 112 5.53 7.73 8.17
N ILE A 113 4.79 6.71 8.54
CA ILE A 113 5.26 5.34 8.71
C ILE A 113 4.49 4.45 7.75
N ILE A 114 5.21 3.70 6.92
CA ILE A 114 4.63 2.61 6.13
C ILE A 114 4.68 1.34 6.97
N THR A 115 3.57 0.60 6.96
CA THR A 115 3.44 -0.74 7.53
C THR A 115 2.47 -1.58 6.67
N ASN A 116 2.23 -2.83 7.04
CA ASN A 116 1.19 -3.63 6.40
C ASN A 116 -0.20 -3.29 6.96
N ASN A 117 -1.21 -3.40 6.09
CA ASN A 117 -2.60 -3.25 6.52
C ASN A 117 -3.00 -4.30 7.56
N HIS A 118 -2.59 -5.57 7.39
CA HIS A 118 -2.94 -6.62 8.33
C HIS A 118 -2.35 -6.41 9.73
N VAL A 119 -1.27 -5.62 9.88
CA VAL A 119 -0.68 -5.28 11.20
C VAL A 119 -1.62 -4.38 12.00
N ILE A 120 -2.34 -3.47 11.33
CA ILE A 120 -3.17 -2.45 12.00
C ILE A 120 -4.68 -2.67 11.81
N SER A 121 -5.08 -3.64 11.00
CA SER A 121 -6.48 -3.88 10.67
C SER A 121 -7.30 -4.22 11.93
N GLY A 122 -8.43 -3.51 12.10
CA GLY A 122 -9.31 -3.67 13.26
C GLY A 122 -8.75 -3.12 14.59
N ALA A 123 -7.59 -2.45 14.58
CA ALA A 123 -7.02 -1.87 15.78
C ALA A 123 -7.88 -0.72 16.30
N SER A 124 -8.20 -0.76 17.59
CA SER A 124 -8.83 0.35 18.32
C SER A 124 -7.80 1.35 18.85
N ASP A 125 -6.58 0.90 19.09
CA ASP A 125 -5.44 1.75 19.47
C ASP A 125 -4.16 1.26 18.80
N ILE A 126 -3.29 2.21 18.42
CA ILE A 126 -2.00 1.96 17.76
C ILE A 126 -0.94 2.69 18.56
N THR A 127 0.07 1.95 19.01
CA THR A 127 1.26 2.50 19.66
C THR A 127 2.47 2.24 18.77
N VAL A 128 3.24 3.28 18.51
CA VAL A 128 4.50 3.22 17.78
C VAL A 128 5.65 3.42 18.75
N ARG A 129 6.61 2.48 18.75
CA ARG A 129 7.78 2.55 19.59
C ARG A 129 9.06 2.57 18.77
N THR A 130 9.89 3.56 18.99
CA THR A 130 11.20 3.68 18.34
C THR A 130 12.21 2.70 18.95
N ARG A 131 13.31 2.50 18.25
CA ARG A 131 14.41 1.69 18.75
C ARG A 131 15.05 2.26 20.04
N SER A 132 15.00 3.59 20.23
CA SER A 132 15.44 4.24 21.49
C SER A 132 14.50 3.97 22.67
N GLY A 133 13.32 3.40 22.43
CA GLY A 133 12.31 3.09 23.44
C GLY A 133 11.27 4.19 23.66
N GLU A 134 11.30 5.25 22.86
CA GLU A 134 10.27 6.30 22.92
C GLU A 134 8.96 5.78 22.30
N GLU A 135 7.85 6.05 22.97
CA GLU A 135 6.51 5.64 22.55
C GLU A 135 5.69 6.83 22.06
N TYR A 136 4.99 6.61 20.96
CA TYR A 136 4.11 7.60 20.34
C TYR A 136 2.75 6.98 20.09
N LYS A 137 1.70 7.78 20.22
CA LYS A 137 0.38 7.39 19.74
C LYS A 137 0.38 7.43 18.22
N GLY A 138 0.13 6.26 17.60
CA GLY A 138 -0.08 6.15 16.18
C GLY A 138 -1.52 6.50 15.80
N ASN A 139 -1.68 7.19 14.67
CA ASN A 139 -2.98 7.42 14.07
C ASN A 139 -2.96 6.84 12.65
N LEU A 140 -3.94 6.01 12.34
CA LEU A 140 -4.13 5.53 10.98
C LEU A 140 -4.53 6.70 10.09
N LEU A 141 -3.73 6.98 9.07
CA LEU A 141 -4.03 8.01 8.08
C LEU A 141 -4.84 7.43 6.92
N ALA A 142 -4.34 6.33 6.35
CA ALA A 142 -4.98 5.65 5.24
C ALA A 142 -4.47 4.20 5.13
N THR A 143 -5.25 3.37 4.44
CA THR A 143 -4.90 1.96 4.24
C THR A 143 -5.43 1.43 2.91
N ASP A 144 -4.78 0.42 2.38
CA ASP A 144 -5.22 -0.35 1.25
C ASP A 144 -5.05 -1.85 1.50
N ASP A 145 -6.16 -2.55 1.54
CA ASP A 145 -6.22 -3.98 1.85
C ASP A 145 -5.61 -4.84 0.73
N SER A 146 -5.86 -4.48 -0.53
CA SER A 146 -5.39 -5.27 -1.68
C SER A 146 -3.89 -5.17 -1.93
N ALA A 147 -3.27 -4.06 -1.53
CA ALA A 147 -1.83 -3.87 -1.56
C ALA A 147 -1.17 -4.26 -0.22
N ASP A 148 -1.98 -4.53 0.80
CA ASP A 148 -1.56 -4.78 2.19
C ASP A 148 -0.60 -3.68 2.71
N ILE A 149 -0.94 -2.42 2.44
CA ILE A 149 -0.20 -1.23 2.89
C ILE A 149 -1.08 -0.34 3.75
N ALA A 150 -0.51 0.16 4.84
CA ALA A 150 -1.10 1.18 5.68
C ALA A 150 -0.11 2.30 5.97
N ILE A 151 -0.65 3.51 6.16
CA ILE A 151 0.09 4.70 6.55
C ILE A 151 -0.34 5.08 7.96
N VAL A 152 0.60 4.99 8.89
CA VAL A 152 0.43 5.46 10.27
C VAL A 152 1.21 6.74 10.45
N ILE A 153 0.63 7.73 11.11
CA ILE A 153 1.29 8.98 11.45
C ILE A 153 1.53 9.09 12.95
N ILE A 154 2.66 9.67 13.30
CA ILE A 154 2.98 10.07 14.68
C ILE A 154 3.42 11.53 14.70
N THR A 155 3.32 12.17 15.85
CA THR A 155 3.83 13.53 16.06
C THR A 155 4.99 13.47 17.04
N SER A 156 6.14 14.03 16.63
CA SER A 156 7.34 14.11 17.48
C SER A 156 7.97 15.49 17.38
N THR A 157 8.42 16.03 18.50
CA THR A 157 9.31 17.20 18.54
C THR A 157 10.78 16.81 18.46
N ASN A 158 11.10 15.53 18.63
CA ASN A 158 12.43 14.98 18.44
C ASN A 158 12.62 14.66 16.97
N GLU A 159 13.84 14.84 16.47
CA GLU A 159 14.21 14.43 15.12
C GLU A 159 14.32 12.90 15.07
N LEU A 160 13.53 12.27 14.19
CA LEU A 160 13.55 10.85 13.96
C LEU A 160 14.21 10.54 12.62
N SER A 161 14.91 9.40 12.55
CA SER A 161 15.55 8.94 11.32
C SER A 161 14.51 8.53 10.28
N ILE A 162 14.73 8.89 9.01
CA ILE A 162 13.86 8.60 7.88
C ILE A 162 14.59 7.66 6.93
N ALA A 163 13.94 6.60 6.48
CA ALA A 163 14.50 5.67 5.52
C ALA A 163 14.58 6.28 4.12
N THR A 164 15.68 6.06 3.45
CA THR A 164 15.81 6.34 2.02
C THR A 164 15.09 5.28 1.23
N MET A 165 14.09 5.64 0.45
CA MET A 165 13.38 4.72 -0.44
C MET A 165 14.15 4.54 -1.74
N GLY A 166 14.62 3.30 -2.00
CA GLY A 166 15.34 2.92 -3.21
C GLY A 166 14.44 2.71 -4.43
N ASN A 167 14.94 1.96 -5.40
CA ASN A 167 14.21 1.59 -6.61
C ASN A 167 14.16 0.05 -6.74
N SER A 168 12.99 -0.54 -6.53
CA SER A 168 12.84 -2.00 -6.62
C SER A 168 12.88 -2.56 -8.04
N ASP A 169 12.75 -1.72 -9.09
CA ASP A 169 12.80 -2.17 -10.47
C ASP A 169 14.24 -2.35 -10.99
N GLU A 170 15.22 -1.79 -10.27
CA GLU A 170 16.66 -1.92 -10.60
C GLU A 170 17.33 -3.12 -9.92
N LEU A 171 16.60 -3.84 -9.06
CA LEU A 171 17.14 -4.95 -8.30
C LEU A 171 17.51 -6.13 -9.19
N GLN A 172 18.64 -6.78 -8.88
CA GLN A 172 19.14 -7.95 -9.58
C GLN A 172 19.04 -9.19 -8.68
N ILE A 173 18.57 -10.30 -9.24
CA ILE A 173 18.54 -11.58 -8.52
C ILE A 173 19.95 -11.94 -8.05
N GLY A 174 20.06 -12.32 -6.77
CA GLY A 174 21.32 -12.61 -6.11
C GLY A 174 21.90 -11.43 -5.32
N GLU A 175 21.32 -10.23 -5.38
CA GLU A 175 21.72 -9.11 -4.51
C GLU A 175 21.50 -9.43 -3.04
N ASP A 176 22.48 -9.05 -2.20
CA ASP A 176 22.36 -9.14 -0.73
C ASP A 176 21.26 -8.24 -0.19
N LEU A 177 20.36 -8.82 0.59
CA LEU A 177 19.25 -8.13 1.24
C LEU A 177 19.28 -8.31 2.76
N ILE A 178 18.78 -7.30 3.46
CA ILE A 178 18.72 -7.26 4.92
C ILE A 178 17.29 -6.91 5.31
N ALA A 179 16.59 -7.82 5.99
CA ALA A 179 15.31 -7.53 6.60
C ALA A 179 15.51 -7.06 8.04
N ILE A 180 14.83 -5.97 8.38
CA ILE A 180 14.83 -5.40 9.73
C ILE A 180 13.39 -5.22 10.17
N GLY A 181 13.03 -5.89 11.27
CA GLY A 181 11.80 -5.68 11.98
C GLY A 181 12.10 -5.38 13.45
N ASN A 182 11.12 -4.89 14.17
CA ASN A 182 11.25 -4.61 15.60
C ASN A 182 10.13 -5.28 16.40
N PRO A 183 10.02 -6.62 16.33
CA PRO A 183 9.00 -7.34 17.10
C PRO A 183 9.34 -7.26 18.56
N LEU A 184 8.49 -6.72 19.40
CA LEU A 184 8.61 -6.69 20.86
C LEU A 184 9.46 -5.56 21.46
N GLY A 185 9.94 -4.56 20.70
CA GLY A 185 10.63 -3.35 21.21
C GLY A 185 11.79 -3.56 22.21
N SER A 186 11.69 -4.62 22.97
CA SER A 186 12.63 -4.97 24.05
C SER A 186 13.90 -5.68 23.58
N LEU A 187 13.95 -6.17 22.32
CA LEU A 187 15.09 -6.92 21.78
C LEU A 187 15.97 -6.10 20.82
N GLY A 188 15.71 -4.79 20.67
CA GLY A 188 16.53 -3.91 19.85
C GLY A 188 16.46 -4.15 18.34
N GLY A 189 15.36 -4.79 17.86
CA GLY A 189 15.13 -5.14 16.48
C GLY A 189 15.71 -6.50 16.11
N THR A 190 15.01 -7.20 15.20
CA THR A 190 15.47 -8.44 14.57
C THR A 190 16.06 -8.12 13.22
N VAL A 191 17.27 -8.56 12.94
CA VAL A 191 17.96 -8.38 11.66
C VAL A 191 18.24 -9.75 11.08
N THR A 192 17.83 -9.95 9.84
CA THR A 192 18.15 -11.16 9.08
C THR A 192 18.73 -10.77 7.72
N LYS A 193 19.63 -11.60 7.18
CA LYS A 193 20.26 -11.39 5.88
C LYS A 193 19.99 -12.58 4.96
N GLY A 194 19.79 -12.28 3.70
CA GLY A 194 19.64 -13.22 2.62
C GLY A 194 19.92 -12.55 1.28
N ILE A 195 19.33 -13.06 0.21
CA ILE A 195 19.44 -12.54 -1.15
C ILE A 195 18.06 -12.31 -1.76
N LEU A 196 18.03 -11.52 -2.84
CA LEU A 196 16.87 -11.48 -3.73
C LEU A 196 16.83 -12.77 -4.54
N SER A 197 15.82 -13.60 -4.29
CA SER A 197 15.65 -14.89 -4.97
C SER A 197 14.87 -14.77 -6.28
N ALA A 198 13.89 -13.86 -6.35
CA ALA A 198 13.14 -13.56 -7.57
C ALA A 198 12.42 -12.19 -7.46
N THR A 199 12.08 -11.63 -8.64
CA THR A 199 11.21 -10.47 -8.79
C THR A 199 9.90 -10.86 -9.46
N GLY A 200 8.85 -10.06 -9.27
CA GLY A 200 7.59 -10.20 -10.02
C GLY A 200 6.82 -11.49 -9.73
N ARG A 201 6.93 -12.06 -8.53
CA ARG A 201 6.16 -13.25 -8.15
C ARG A 201 4.72 -12.87 -7.88
N SER A 202 3.80 -13.43 -8.71
CA SER A 202 2.36 -13.33 -8.45
C SER A 202 1.97 -14.36 -7.40
N ILE A 203 1.67 -13.89 -6.20
CA ILE A 203 1.35 -14.72 -5.03
C ILE A 203 -0.07 -14.38 -4.57
N GLN A 204 -0.85 -15.42 -4.31
CA GLN A 204 -2.13 -15.28 -3.65
C GLN A 204 -1.92 -14.97 -2.16
N VAL A 205 -2.43 -13.85 -1.71
CA VAL A 205 -2.47 -13.44 -0.31
C VAL A 205 -3.92 -13.24 0.07
N GLU A 206 -4.47 -14.17 0.82
CA GLU A 206 -5.91 -14.21 1.13
C GLU A 206 -6.80 -14.13 -0.13
N ASN A 207 -7.47 -13.00 -0.30
CA ASN A 207 -8.44 -12.75 -1.38
C ASN A 207 -7.86 -11.92 -2.54
N TYR A 208 -6.54 -11.70 -2.57
CA TYR A 208 -5.88 -10.86 -3.58
C TYR A 208 -4.70 -11.59 -4.21
N VAL A 209 -4.36 -11.19 -5.44
CA VAL A 209 -3.10 -11.58 -6.09
C VAL A 209 -2.16 -10.40 -6.01
N MET A 210 -1.03 -10.58 -5.35
CA MET A 210 -0.01 -9.54 -5.18
C MET A 210 1.24 -9.88 -5.98
N THR A 211 1.89 -8.85 -6.55
CA THR A 211 3.20 -9.00 -7.19
C THR A 211 4.28 -8.64 -6.18
N LEU A 212 5.09 -9.63 -5.80
CA LEU A 212 6.02 -9.54 -4.67
C LEU A 212 7.48 -9.82 -5.09
N LEU A 213 8.42 -9.34 -4.28
CA LEU A 213 9.81 -9.76 -4.25
C LEU A 213 9.91 -11.05 -3.43
N GLN A 214 10.65 -12.04 -3.93
CA GLN A 214 10.98 -13.24 -3.19
C GLN A 214 12.40 -13.15 -2.64
N THR A 215 12.60 -13.54 -1.39
CA THR A 215 13.90 -13.56 -0.71
C THR A 215 14.01 -14.82 0.17
N ASP A 216 15.22 -15.26 0.45
CA ASP A 216 15.52 -16.27 1.45
C ASP A 216 15.88 -15.68 2.83
N THR A 217 15.74 -14.35 2.96
CA THR A 217 15.89 -13.64 4.23
C THR A 217 14.86 -14.17 5.22
N ALA A 218 15.29 -14.66 6.40
CA ALA A 218 14.36 -15.21 7.38
C ALA A 218 13.35 -14.16 7.86
N ILE A 219 12.09 -14.40 7.56
CA ILE A 219 10.96 -13.55 7.97
C ILE A 219 10.12 -14.34 8.97
N ASN A 220 9.84 -13.72 10.10
CA ASN A 220 9.06 -14.30 11.19
C ASN A 220 7.94 -13.33 11.61
N PRO A 221 6.90 -13.81 12.31
CA PRO A 221 5.90 -12.93 12.92
C PRO A 221 6.57 -11.79 13.71
N GLY A 222 6.09 -10.56 13.47
CA GLY A 222 6.67 -9.33 14.02
C GLY A 222 7.60 -8.58 13.06
N ASN A 223 8.14 -9.22 12.02
CA ASN A 223 8.85 -8.52 10.93
C ASN A 223 7.89 -7.92 9.90
N SER A 224 6.60 -8.33 9.88
CA SER A 224 5.57 -7.72 9.02
C SER A 224 5.55 -6.22 9.15
N GLY A 225 5.57 -5.51 8.01
CA GLY A 225 5.62 -4.05 7.93
C GLY A 225 7.01 -3.46 8.11
N GLY A 226 8.01 -4.29 8.49
CA GLY A 226 9.41 -3.89 8.57
C GLY A 226 10.05 -3.67 7.20
N GLY A 227 11.28 -3.17 7.20
CA GLY A 227 12.01 -2.84 5.98
C GLY A 227 12.85 -3.97 5.44
N LEU A 228 12.82 -4.14 4.12
CA LEU A 228 13.82 -4.90 3.36
C LEU A 228 14.78 -3.90 2.72
N PHE A 229 16.07 -3.97 3.08
CA PHE A 229 17.09 -3.01 2.67
C PHE A 229 18.15 -3.68 1.79
N ASN A 230 18.72 -2.92 0.84
CA ASN A 230 19.86 -3.34 0.07
C ASN A 230 21.19 -2.93 0.76
N MET A 231 22.34 -3.28 0.14
CA MET A 231 23.66 -2.92 0.66
C MET A 231 24.01 -1.42 0.51
N ARG A 232 23.12 -0.61 -0.05
CA ARG A 232 23.23 0.86 -0.03
C ARG A 232 22.43 1.48 1.12
N GLY A 233 21.76 0.66 1.96
CA GLY A 233 20.91 1.14 3.04
C GLY A 233 19.58 1.72 2.53
N GLU A 234 19.22 1.43 1.30
CA GLU A 234 17.97 1.86 0.71
C GLU A 234 16.86 0.85 1.02
N LEU A 235 15.70 1.34 1.41
CA LEU A 235 14.49 0.55 1.56
C LEU A 235 14.00 0.13 0.17
N ILE A 236 14.00 -1.18 -0.12
CA ILE A 236 13.63 -1.74 -1.41
C ILE A 236 12.36 -2.58 -1.36
N GLY A 237 11.82 -2.81 -0.17
CA GLY A 237 10.55 -3.51 0.03
C GLY A 237 10.04 -3.40 1.44
N VAL A 238 8.73 -3.65 1.60
CA VAL A 238 8.06 -3.80 2.89
C VAL A 238 7.84 -5.29 3.14
N VAL A 239 8.39 -5.80 4.23
CA VAL A 239 8.33 -7.23 4.58
C VAL A 239 6.88 -7.65 4.80
N ASN A 240 6.49 -8.78 4.20
CA ASN A 240 5.16 -9.36 4.35
C ASN A 240 5.26 -10.81 4.87
N ALA A 241 5.11 -10.99 6.19
CA ALA A 241 5.20 -12.29 6.82
C ALA A 241 3.92 -13.15 6.64
N LYS A 242 2.80 -12.56 6.18
CA LYS A 242 1.53 -13.26 5.94
C LYS A 242 1.62 -14.27 4.79
N THR A 243 2.60 -14.09 3.91
CA THR A 243 2.81 -14.92 2.72
C THR A 243 3.79 -16.06 2.93
N SER A 244 4.46 -16.13 4.08
CA SER A 244 5.35 -17.23 4.41
C SER A 244 4.52 -18.46 4.79
N ASP A 245 4.53 -19.51 3.95
CA ASP A 245 4.05 -20.82 4.33
C ASP A 245 4.94 -21.33 5.47
N GLU A 246 4.36 -21.58 6.65
CA GLU A 246 5.11 -22.09 7.81
C GLU A 246 5.82 -23.44 7.53
N GLU A 247 5.42 -24.12 6.45
CA GLU A 247 5.97 -25.42 6.05
C GLU A 247 7.17 -25.32 5.07
N ILE A 248 7.47 -24.12 4.50
CA ILE A 248 8.52 -23.98 3.47
C ILE A 248 9.57 -22.97 3.97
N GLU A 249 10.67 -23.49 4.51
CA GLU A 249 11.82 -22.67 4.91
C GLU A 249 12.50 -22.02 3.69
N GLY A 250 12.91 -20.76 3.84
CA GLY A 250 13.70 -20.04 2.82
C GLY A 250 12.90 -19.45 1.66
N ILE A 251 11.56 -19.41 1.74
CA ILE A 251 10.72 -18.71 0.79
C ILE A 251 9.93 -17.62 1.54
N CYS A 252 10.38 -16.39 1.42
CA CYS A 252 9.79 -15.24 2.05
C CYS A 252 9.52 -14.14 1.03
N PHE A 253 8.63 -13.21 1.36
CA PHE A 253 8.15 -12.20 0.41
C PHE A 253 8.15 -10.79 1.00
N ALA A 254 8.30 -9.82 0.10
CA ALA A 254 8.17 -8.41 0.44
C ALA A 254 7.43 -7.66 -0.68
N ILE A 255 6.67 -6.64 -0.32
CA ILE A 255 6.01 -5.73 -1.25
C ILE A 255 7.10 -4.82 -1.84
N PRO A 256 7.26 -4.77 -3.19
CA PRO A 256 8.27 -3.90 -3.83
C PRO A 256 8.08 -2.45 -3.41
N ILE A 257 9.18 -1.74 -3.14
CA ILE A 257 9.08 -0.34 -2.66
C ILE A 257 8.45 0.59 -3.69
N ASN A 258 8.60 0.35 -4.99
CA ASN A 258 7.95 1.17 -6.01
C ASN A 258 6.42 1.03 -5.97
N ASN A 259 5.90 -0.18 -5.68
CA ASN A 259 4.47 -0.39 -5.46
C ASN A 259 4.01 0.32 -4.19
N ALA A 260 4.76 0.17 -3.08
CA ALA A 260 4.44 0.82 -1.83
C ALA A 260 4.48 2.36 -1.94
N LYS A 261 5.45 2.94 -2.69
CA LYS A 261 5.50 4.39 -2.99
C LYS A 261 4.25 4.86 -3.73
N LYS A 262 3.84 4.10 -4.77
CA LYS A 262 2.63 4.46 -5.53
C LYS A 262 1.41 4.47 -4.62
N VAL A 263 1.21 3.41 -3.85
CA VAL A 263 0.10 3.30 -2.89
C VAL A 263 0.17 4.44 -1.86
N PHE A 264 1.35 4.71 -1.30
CA PHE A 264 1.57 5.78 -0.34
C PHE A 264 1.19 7.16 -0.90
N ASN A 265 1.64 7.48 -2.11
CA ASN A 265 1.34 8.74 -2.76
C ASN A 265 -0.16 8.87 -3.08
N ASP A 266 -0.77 7.83 -3.66
CA ASP A 266 -2.20 7.85 -4.00
C ASP A 266 -3.06 8.01 -2.73
N LEU A 267 -2.73 7.31 -1.64
CA LEU A 267 -3.44 7.42 -0.37
C LEU A 267 -3.27 8.80 0.28
N LEU A 268 -2.09 9.42 0.18
CA LEU A 268 -1.88 10.78 0.68
C LEU A 268 -2.65 11.81 -0.14
N GLU A 269 -2.66 11.64 -1.46
CA GLU A 269 -3.22 12.65 -2.38
C GLU A 269 -4.74 12.54 -2.48
N TYR A 270 -5.24 11.32 -2.64
CA TYR A 270 -6.65 11.07 -2.96
C TYR A 270 -7.41 10.41 -1.81
N GLY A 271 -6.72 9.79 -0.86
CA GLY A 271 -7.33 8.92 0.16
C GLY A 271 -7.70 7.53 -0.36
N TYR A 272 -7.45 7.25 -1.64
CA TYR A 272 -7.70 5.97 -2.31
C TYR A 272 -6.68 5.73 -3.45
N ILE A 273 -6.63 4.50 -3.99
CA ILE A 273 -5.72 4.17 -5.09
C ILE A 273 -6.30 4.59 -6.43
N LEU A 274 -5.65 5.54 -7.09
CA LEU A 274 -6.11 6.10 -8.35
C LEU A 274 -6.14 5.05 -9.48
N GLY A 275 -7.24 5.02 -10.22
CA GLY A 275 -7.46 4.13 -11.36
C GLY A 275 -7.91 2.71 -10.98
N ARG A 276 -8.03 2.38 -9.69
CA ARG A 276 -8.54 1.08 -9.25
C ARG A 276 -10.04 0.98 -9.47
N ALA A 277 -10.44 -0.10 -10.15
CA ALA A 277 -11.83 -0.38 -10.43
C ALA A 277 -12.55 -1.00 -9.23
N THR A 278 -13.81 -0.67 -9.08
CA THR A 278 -14.76 -1.34 -8.17
C THR A 278 -16.16 -1.32 -8.78
N PHE A 279 -17.00 -2.23 -8.35
CA PHE A 279 -18.46 -2.11 -8.55
C PHE A 279 -19.16 -1.49 -7.34
N ASN A 280 -18.43 -1.23 -6.27
CA ASN A 280 -18.93 -0.68 -4.99
C ASN A 280 -20.08 -1.52 -4.40
N LEU A 281 -19.85 -2.83 -4.34
CA LEU A 281 -20.81 -3.83 -3.85
C LEU A 281 -20.26 -4.49 -2.59
N GLU A 282 -21.14 -4.81 -1.65
CA GLU A 282 -20.81 -5.78 -0.60
C GLU A 282 -21.11 -7.17 -1.12
N ILE A 283 -20.14 -8.06 -1.04
CA ILE A 283 -20.24 -9.43 -1.54
C ILE A 283 -19.98 -10.44 -0.43
N SER A 284 -20.51 -11.62 -0.58
CA SER A 284 -20.25 -12.76 0.29
C SER A 284 -20.24 -14.05 -0.50
N VAL A 285 -19.83 -15.14 0.12
CA VAL A 285 -19.82 -16.47 -0.48
C VAL A 285 -20.91 -17.35 0.13
N ALA A 286 -21.50 -18.18 -0.70
CA ALA A 286 -22.44 -19.22 -0.26
C ALA A 286 -22.09 -20.55 -0.93
N THR A 287 -22.40 -21.65 -0.24
CA THR A 287 -22.28 -22.99 -0.82
C THR A 287 -23.67 -23.48 -1.20
N LEU A 288 -23.90 -23.69 -2.50
CA LEU A 288 -25.16 -24.24 -2.99
C LEU A 288 -25.16 -25.74 -2.72
N SER A 289 -26.02 -26.21 -1.82
CA SER A 289 -26.16 -27.64 -1.55
C SER A 289 -26.95 -28.33 -2.67
N SER A 290 -26.33 -29.24 -3.36
CA SER A 290 -26.97 -30.11 -4.36
C SER A 290 -27.33 -31.47 -3.75
N GLY A 291 -28.21 -31.50 -2.73
CA GLY A 291 -28.70 -32.74 -2.12
C GLY A 291 -27.68 -33.54 -1.29
N MET A 292 -28.14 -34.57 -0.59
CA MET A 292 -27.31 -35.45 0.26
C MET A 292 -26.15 -36.06 -0.54
N GLY A 293 -24.90 -35.63 -0.26
CA GLY A 293 -23.68 -36.33 -0.66
C GLY A 293 -22.85 -35.73 -1.79
N SER A 294 -23.17 -34.57 -2.35
CA SER A 294 -22.29 -33.85 -3.27
C SER A 294 -21.68 -32.60 -2.63
N SER A 295 -20.40 -32.37 -2.88
CA SER A 295 -19.74 -31.13 -2.53
C SER A 295 -20.49 -29.97 -3.23
N GLY A 296 -21.06 -29.04 -2.46
CA GLY A 296 -21.79 -27.90 -3.00
C GLY A 296 -20.86 -27.00 -3.82
N LYS A 297 -21.41 -26.33 -4.84
CA LYS A 297 -20.67 -25.30 -5.60
C LYS A 297 -20.64 -24.03 -4.78
N THR A 298 -19.45 -23.48 -4.57
CA THR A 298 -19.28 -22.14 -3.97
C THR A 298 -19.62 -21.07 -5.00
N VAL A 299 -20.33 -20.04 -4.57
CA VAL A 299 -20.74 -18.91 -5.41
C VAL A 299 -20.54 -17.59 -4.66
N VAL A 300 -20.26 -16.55 -5.42
CA VAL A 300 -20.16 -15.16 -4.91
C VAL A 300 -21.48 -14.45 -5.19
N TYR A 301 -22.06 -13.83 -4.18
CA TYR A 301 -23.31 -13.12 -4.31
C TYR A 301 -23.28 -11.77 -3.60
N ILE A 302 -24.13 -10.85 -4.05
CA ILE A 302 -24.23 -9.49 -3.56
C ILE A 302 -25.09 -9.46 -2.29
N THR A 303 -24.52 -9.01 -1.18
CA THR A 303 -25.27 -8.81 0.08
C THR A 303 -25.87 -7.42 0.16
N ASN A 304 -25.21 -6.42 -0.43
CA ASN A 304 -25.69 -5.05 -0.47
C ASN A 304 -25.20 -4.33 -1.74
N VAL A 305 -26.04 -3.47 -2.29
CA VAL A 305 -25.72 -2.56 -3.39
C VAL A 305 -25.63 -1.18 -2.77
N ASN A 306 -24.43 -0.65 -2.66
CA ASN A 306 -24.17 0.63 -2.02
C ASN A 306 -24.63 1.80 -2.90
N ASP A 307 -24.84 2.97 -2.31
CA ASP A 307 -24.97 4.22 -3.04
C ASP A 307 -23.72 4.39 -3.94
N ASN A 308 -23.86 4.94 -5.12
CA ASN A 308 -22.79 5.04 -6.13
C ASN A 308 -22.20 3.70 -6.64
N SER A 309 -22.89 2.57 -6.45
CA SER A 309 -22.49 1.31 -7.09
C SER A 309 -22.57 1.41 -8.64
N ALA A 310 -21.90 0.48 -9.29
CA ALA A 310 -22.07 0.31 -10.73
C ALA A 310 -23.52 -0.11 -11.07
N ASP A 311 -24.00 0.31 -12.24
CA ASP A 311 -25.40 0.14 -12.62
C ASP A 311 -25.78 -1.33 -12.87
N ASN A 312 -27.08 -1.62 -12.76
CA ASN A 312 -27.74 -2.88 -13.09
C ASN A 312 -27.54 -4.04 -12.11
N PHE A 313 -26.77 -3.88 -11.05
CA PHE A 313 -26.69 -4.87 -9.98
C PHE A 313 -27.89 -4.81 -9.05
N MET A 314 -28.28 -5.95 -8.51
CA MET A 314 -29.33 -6.08 -7.51
C MET A 314 -28.82 -6.86 -6.29
N GLN A 315 -29.39 -6.58 -5.13
CA GLN A 315 -29.11 -7.38 -3.94
C GLN A 315 -29.49 -8.85 -4.18
N TYR A 316 -28.65 -9.75 -3.74
CA TYR A 316 -28.71 -11.21 -3.91
C TYR A 316 -28.36 -11.72 -5.32
N ASP A 317 -27.97 -10.87 -6.27
CA ASP A 317 -27.41 -11.36 -7.54
C ASP A 317 -26.20 -12.26 -7.25
N MET A 318 -26.17 -13.45 -7.87
CA MET A 318 -24.99 -14.29 -7.92
C MET A 318 -24.14 -13.83 -9.12
N ILE A 319 -22.94 -13.35 -8.85
CA ILE A 319 -21.99 -12.95 -9.89
C ILE A 319 -21.41 -14.23 -10.50
N TYR A 320 -21.68 -14.49 -11.78
CA TYR A 320 -21.23 -15.69 -12.46
C TYR A 320 -20.02 -15.44 -13.32
N LYS A 321 -20.00 -14.35 -14.10
CA LYS A 321 -18.83 -13.96 -14.90
C LYS A 321 -18.64 -12.46 -14.94
N ILE A 322 -17.37 -12.04 -15.07
CA ILE A 322 -16.93 -10.67 -15.32
C ILE A 322 -16.00 -10.74 -16.54
N ASN A 323 -16.32 -10.05 -17.64
CA ASN A 323 -15.59 -10.09 -18.92
C ASN A 323 -15.24 -11.54 -19.36
N GLY A 324 -16.18 -12.47 -19.17
CA GLY A 324 -16.01 -13.88 -19.52
C GLY A 324 -15.25 -14.74 -18.50
N MET A 325 -14.61 -14.15 -17.50
CA MET A 325 -13.95 -14.87 -16.40
C MET A 325 -15.00 -15.39 -15.41
N GLU A 326 -15.01 -16.69 -15.14
CA GLU A 326 -15.93 -17.31 -14.18
C GLU A 326 -15.54 -16.93 -12.75
N ILE A 327 -16.53 -16.56 -11.92
CA ILE A 327 -16.36 -16.10 -10.55
C ILE A 327 -16.90 -17.17 -9.59
N THR A 328 -16.01 -17.85 -8.89
CA THR A 328 -16.34 -18.92 -7.94
C THR A 328 -15.87 -18.62 -6.52
N SER A 329 -15.05 -17.58 -6.37
CA SER A 329 -14.47 -17.13 -5.10
C SER A 329 -14.31 -15.61 -5.06
N ILE A 330 -14.10 -15.05 -3.88
CA ILE A 330 -13.73 -13.64 -3.71
C ILE A 330 -12.40 -13.35 -4.42
N LEU A 331 -11.49 -14.30 -4.44
CA LEU A 331 -10.23 -14.17 -5.18
C LEU A 331 -10.47 -13.99 -6.68
N ASP A 332 -11.37 -14.78 -7.30
CA ASP A 332 -11.69 -14.63 -8.73
C ASP A 332 -12.30 -13.26 -8.99
N TYR A 333 -13.20 -12.80 -8.12
CA TYR A 333 -13.83 -11.48 -8.20
C TYR A 333 -12.77 -10.36 -8.15
N ASN A 334 -11.88 -10.38 -7.15
CA ASN A 334 -10.83 -9.38 -7.00
C ASN A 334 -9.80 -9.46 -8.14
N THR A 335 -9.51 -10.67 -8.62
CA THR A 335 -8.64 -10.87 -9.80
C THR A 335 -9.26 -10.26 -11.04
N ALA A 336 -10.54 -10.49 -11.30
CA ALA A 336 -11.24 -9.88 -12.43
C ALA A 336 -11.22 -8.35 -12.34
N LEU A 337 -11.49 -7.77 -11.15
CA LEU A 337 -11.43 -6.32 -10.94
C LEU A 337 -10.02 -5.75 -11.13
N SER A 338 -8.97 -6.48 -10.76
CA SER A 338 -7.58 -6.03 -10.94
C SER A 338 -7.17 -5.87 -12.40
N MET A 339 -7.87 -6.52 -13.33
CA MET A 339 -7.65 -6.43 -14.77
C MET A 339 -8.43 -5.28 -15.44
N ILE A 340 -9.23 -4.55 -14.67
CA ILE A 340 -10.13 -3.50 -15.13
C ILE A 340 -9.65 -2.17 -14.56
N LYS A 341 -9.86 -1.08 -15.27
CA LYS A 341 -9.62 0.28 -14.75
C LYS A 341 -10.95 0.96 -14.45
N ALA A 342 -10.92 1.89 -13.53
CA ALA A 342 -12.05 2.78 -13.29
C ALA A 342 -12.44 3.50 -14.59
N GLY A 343 -13.73 3.50 -14.91
CA GLY A 343 -14.27 4.04 -16.15
C GLY A 343 -14.41 3.04 -17.30
N ASP A 344 -13.82 1.84 -17.20
CA ASP A 344 -13.99 0.83 -18.25
C ASP A 344 -15.43 0.29 -18.29
N GLU A 345 -15.93 0.01 -19.51
CA GLU A 345 -17.17 -0.74 -19.72
C GLU A 345 -16.89 -2.22 -19.53
N VAL A 346 -17.66 -2.87 -18.65
CA VAL A 346 -17.48 -4.25 -18.23
C VAL A 346 -18.74 -5.06 -18.52
N GLU A 347 -18.58 -6.23 -19.12
CA GLU A 347 -19.68 -7.19 -19.30
C GLU A 347 -19.77 -8.09 -18.07
N VAL A 348 -20.94 -8.17 -17.47
CA VAL A 348 -21.20 -8.98 -16.26
C VAL A 348 -22.36 -9.93 -16.53
N GLU A 349 -22.18 -11.19 -16.18
CA GLU A 349 -23.22 -12.23 -16.20
C GLU A 349 -23.57 -12.60 -14.76
N VAL A 350 -24.85 -12.48 -14.42
CA VAL A 350 -25.37 -12.78 -13.08
C VAL A 350 -26.56 -13.72 -13.15
N TYR A 351 -26.81 -14.45 -12.07
CA TYR A 351 -28.10 -15.09 -11.84
C TYR A 351 -28.85 -14.26 -10.79
N ARG A 352 -30.06 -13.78 -11.13
CA ARG A 352 -30.85 -12.98 -10.21
C ARG A 352 -31.22 -13.80 -8.97
N GLY A 353 -31.03 -13.23 -7.79
CA GLY A 353 -31.30 -13.88 -6.52
C GLY A 353 -32.56 -13.34 -5.86
N SER A 354 -33.25 -14.19 -5.14
CA SER A 354 -34.37 -13.82 -4.27
C SER A 354 -34.31 -14.56 -2.94
N VAL A 355 -34.71 -13.89 -1.86
CA VAL A 355 -34.79 -14.51 -0.54
C VAL A 355 -36.14 -15.22 -0.40
N SER A 356 -36.09 -16.53 -0.21
CA SER A 356 -37.27 -17.31 0.22
C SER A 356 -37.28 -17.34 1.73
N GLN A 357 -38.33 -16.74 2.36
CA GLN A 357 -38.60 -16.91 3.77
C GLN A 357 -39.64 -18.01 3.96
N SER A 358 -39.24 -19.13 4.55
CA SER A 358 -40.15 -20.11 5.11
C SER A 358 -40.10 -20.05 6.63
N PHE A 359 -41.16 -20.53 7.30
CA PHE A 359 -41.27 -20.47 8.76
C PHE A 359 -40.13 -21.17 9.50
N TRP A 360 -39.33 -22.01 8.78
CA TRP A 360 -38.28 -22.85 9.35
C TRP A 360 -36.88 -22.63 8.72
N SER A 361 -36.77 -21.87 7.65
CA SER A 361 -35.51 -21.59 7.01
C SER A 361 -35.60 -20.35 6.13
N SER A 362 -34.58 -19.51 6.18
CA SER A 362 -34.34 -18.47 5.17
C SER A 362 -33.23 -18.98 4.21
N GLY A 363 -33.45 -18.88 2.92
CA GLY A 363 -32.46 -19.25 1.91
C GLY A 363 -32.50 -18.30 0.72
N ILE A 364 -31.38 -18.19 0.03
CA ILE A 364 -31.29 -17.47 -1.25
C ILE A 364 -31.52 -18.50 -2.35
N SER A 365 -32.43 -18.20 -3.28
CA SER A 365 -32.64 -18.96 -4.52
C SER A 365 -32.26 -18.11 -5.69
N PHE A 366 -31.69 -18.72 -6.72
CA PHE A 366 -31.25 -18.05 -7.95
C PHE A 366 -32.10 -18.49 -9.13
N ASP A 367 -32.27 -17.59 -10.10
CA ASP A 367 -32.96 -17.87 -11.35
C ASP A 367 -32.23 -19.00 -12.11
N LYS A 368 -32.95 -19.70 -12.98
CA LYS A 368 -32.39 -20.77 -13.80
C LYS A 368 -31.60 -20.26 -15.00
N GLU A 369 -31.87 -19.05 -15.45
CA GLU A 369 -31.23 -18.42 -16.57
C GLU A 369 -30.42 -17.22 -16.08
N SER A 370 -29.22 -17.04 -16.64
CA SER A 370 -28.38 -15.89 -16.37
C SER A 370 -28.85 -14.64 -17.09
N THR A 371 -28.57 -13.49 -16.53
CA THR A 371 -28.76 -12.19 -17.13
C THR A 371 -27.41 -11.56 -17.40
N THR A 372 -27.16 -11.17 -18.66
CA THR A 372 -25.93 -10.45 -19.03
C THR A 372 -26.23 -8.98 -19.23
N PHE A 373 -25.41 -8.11 -18.69
CA PHE A 373 -25.50 -6.67 -18.89
C PHE A 373 -24.11 -6.04 -18.94
N LYS A 374 -24.06 -4.80 -19.44
CA LYS A 374 -22.87 -3.97 -19.40
C LYS A 374 -23.01 -2.93 -18.29
N THR A 375 -21.94 -2.66 -17.62
CA THR A 375 -21.84 -1.63 -16.58
C THR A 375 -20.51 -0.93 -16.66
N THR A 376 -20.40 0.25 -16.04
CA THR A 376 -19.14 1.00 -15.96
C THR A 376 -18.51 0.79 -14.59
N ALA A 377 -17.28 0.33 -14.56
CA ALA A 377 -16.52 0.20 -13.33
C ALA A 377 -16.27 1.57 -12.70
N LYS A 378 -16.52 1.69 -11.41
CA LYS A 378 -16.34 2.92 -10.63
C LYS A 378 -14.90 3.02 -10.12
N GLN A 379 -14.50 4.22 -9.72
CA GLN A 379 -13.26 4.45 -8.98
C GLN A 379 -13.44 3.94 -7.55
N TYR A 380 -12.52 3.11 -7.09
CA TYR A 380 -12.51 2.66 -5.69
C TYR A 380 -12.20 3.85 -4.76
N GLY A 381 -13.05 4.06 -3.75
CA GLY A 381 -12.88 5.11 -2.75
C GLY A 381 -13.60 6.45 -3.05
N GLU A 382 -14.25 6.58 -4.22
CA GLU A 382 -15.14 7.72 -4.53
C GLU A 382 -16.52 7.63 -3.89
#